data_8bca6df9b68dcace7c4df0298c3f8fe0
#
_entry.id   8bca6df9b68dcace7c4df0298c3f8fe0
#
_cell.length_a   1.000
_cell.length_b   1.000
_cell.length_c   1.000
_cell.angle_alpha   90.00
_cell.angle_beta   90.00
_cell.angle_gamma   90.00
#
_symmetry.space_group_name_H-M   'P 1'
#
loop_
_entity.id
_entity.type
_entity.pdbx_description
1 polymer ?
#
loop_
_entity_poly.entity_id
_entity_poly.type
_entity_poly.pdbx_seq_one_letter_code
_entity_poly.pdbx_strand_id
1 'polypeptide(L)'
;MKHSYFGDGKGKTTAAVGIAVRAAGSNLKVLFVQFLKTEFSGERHVLSHTENVTLTLCPADLKFTFQMNEKEKAQAAKIFKGIFDRSVTLALTEKYDMVVFDEIIDAINAEMLTESEVVEFITNAPSSMEIVMTGHNPSQKMIDLCDYVTEFKKIKHPYDRGITGRIGVEF
;
A
#
# COMPACT_ATOMS: atom_id res chain seq x y z
N MET A 1 -2.13 10.11 -12.68
CA MET A 1 -1.18 10.77 -11.75
C MET A 1 -0.64 9.76 -10.75
N LYS A 2 0.54 10.04 -10.17
CA LYS A 2 1.25 9.15 -9.24
C LYS A 2 1.43 9.86 -7.90
N HIS A 3 1.04 9.20 -6.81
CA HIS A 3 1.05 9.77 -5.46
C HIS A 3 1.95 8.94 -4.56
N SER A 4 2.79 9.59 -3.77
CA SER A 4 3.55 8.98 -2.68
C SER A 4 3.15 9.62 -1.35
N TYR A 5 2.62 8.81 -0.43
CA TYR A 5 2.27 9.17 0.94
C TYR A 5 3.24 8.47 1.88
N PHE A 6 4.24 9.18 2.38
CA PHE A 6 5.34 8.56 3.13
C PHE A 6 5.65 9.29 4.44
N GLY A 7 6.55 8.77 5.24
CA GLY A 7 7.05 9.39 6.46
C GLY A 7 6.73 8.61 7.73
N ASP A 8 7.19 9.12 8.86
CA ASP A 8 7.10 8.50 10.19
C ASP A 8 5.82 8.86 10.95
N GLY A 9 5.02 9.81 10.42
CA GLY A 9 3.76 10.23 11.01
C GLY A 9 2.60 9.30 10.68
N LYS A 10 1.58 9.35 11.56
CA LYS A 10 0.31 8.65 11.39
C LYS A 10 -0.51 9.25 10.25
N GLY A 11 -1.22 8.42 9.49
CA GLY A 11 -2.25 8.88 8.55
C GLY A 11 -1.99 8.49 7.09
N LYS A 12 -0.88 7.85 6.74
CA LYS A 12 -0.56 7.40 5.37
C LYS A 12 -1.66 6.50 4.80
N THR A 13 -1.92 5.36 5.44
CA THR A 13 -3.02 4.44 5.06
C THR A 13 -4.37 5.13 5.11
N THR A 14 -4.64 5.96 6.15
CA THR A 14 -5.91 6.70 6.29
C THR A 14 -6.13 7.64 5.10
N ALA A 15 -5.11 8.34 4.64
CA ALA A 15 -5.17 9.19 3.45
C ALA A 15 -5.41 8.36 2.18
N ALA A 16 -4.74 7.21 2.04
CA ALA A 16 -4.92 6.29 0.92
C ALA A 16 -6.33 5.69 0.89
N VAL A 17 -6.88 5.30 2.04
CA VAL A 17 -8.29 4.89 2.17
C VAL A 17 -9.23 6.03 1.80
N GLY A 18 -8.95 7.24 2.27
CA GLY A 18 -9.76 8.42 1.98
C GLY A 18 -9.86 8.74 0.49
N ILE A 19 -8.74 8.68 -0.24
CA ILE A 19 -8.77 8.93 -1.69
C ILE A 19 -9.44 7.77 -2.43
N ALA A 20 -9.28 6.51 -2.00
CA ALA A 20 -9.95 5.35 -2.57
C ALA A 20 -11.48 5.46 -2.44
N VAL A 21 -11.98 5.80 -1.25
CA VAL A 21 -13.42 6.01 -0.99
C VAL A 21 -13.96 7.18 -1.84
N ARG A 22 -13.21 8.28 -1.96
CA ARG A 22 -13.60 9.41 -2.80
C ARG A 22 -13.69 9.01 -4.27
N ALA A 23 -12.73 8.26 -4.78
CA ALA A 23 -12.71 7.78 -6.16
C ALA A 23 -13.89 6.83 -6.42
N ALA A 24 -14.11 5.85 -5.54
CA ALA A 24 -15.23 4.90 -5.63
C ALA A 24 -16.61 5.62 -5.60
N GLY A 25 -16.77 6.62 -4.72
CA GLY A 25 -17.97 7.45 -4.66
C GLY A 25 -18.20 8.33 -5.90
N SER A 26 -17.16 8.47 -6.74
CA SER A 26 -17.25 9.12 -8.04
C SER A 26 -17.37 8.12 -9.20
N ASN A 27 -17.73 6.87 -8.91
CA ASN A 27 -17.86 5.75 -9.86
C ASN A 27 -16.54 5.36 -10.55
N LEU A 28 -15.39 5.70 -9.98
CA LEU A 28 -14.10 5.20 -10.44
C LEU A 28 -13.84 3.79 -9.87
N LYS A 29 -13.30 2.91 -10.71
CA LYS A 29 -12.95 1.54 -10.33
C LYS A 29 -11.61 1.52 -9.61
N VAL A 30 -11.60 1.12 -8.35
CA VAL A 30 -10.44 1.15 -7.46
C VAL A 30 -9.95 -0.26 -7.13
N LEU A 31 -8.67 -0.52 -7.35
CA LEU A 31 -7.98 -1.70 -6.83
C LEU A 31 -7.17 -1.29 -5.59
N PHE A 32 -7.50 -1.85 -4.44
CA PHE A 32 -6.80 -1.58 -3.18
C PHE A 32 -5.97 -2.80 -2.78
N VAL A 33 -4.66 -2.65 -2.78
CA VAL A 33 -3.67 -3.70 -2.48
C VAL A 33 -2.96 -3.33 -1.21
N GLN A 34 -3.00 -4.21 -0.20
CA GLN A 34 -2.26 -4.01 1.05
C GLN A 34 -1.13 -5.03 1.16
N PHE A 35 0.08 -4.50 1.36
CA PHE A 35 1.26 -5.28 1.74
C PHE A 35 1.40 -5.27 3.27
N LEU A 36 2.21 -6.12 3.85
CA LEU A 36 2.59 -6.13 5.28
C LEU A 36 1.46 -5.95 6.32
N LYS A 37 0.19 -6.08 5.90
CA LYS A 37 -0.99 -6.00 6.76
C LYS A 37 -1.63 -7.35 6.99
N THR A 38 -2.25 -7.50 8.15
CA THR A 38 -3.08 -8.66 8.48
C THR A 38 -4.55 -8.40 8.09
N GLU A 39 -5.36 -9.46 8.04
CA GLU A 39 -6.79 -9.37 7.74
C GLU A 39 -7.64 -8.62 8.79
N PHE A 40 -7.06 -8.33 9.96
CA PHE A 40 -7.77 -7.70 11.09
C PHE A 40 -7.79 -6.17 11.06
N SER A 41 -7.35 -5.54 10.00
CA SER A 41 -7.39 -4.08 9.87
C SER A 41 -8.80 -3.59 9.56
N GLY A 42 -9.31 -2.62 10.35
CA GLY A 42 -10.72 -2.19 10.31
C GLY A 42 -11.16 -1.64 8.94
N GLU A 43 -10.27 -0.95 8.22
CA GLU A 43 -10.55 -0.43 6.88
C GLU A 43 -10.88 -1.53 5.87
N ARG A 44 -10.33 -2.74 6.05
CA ARG A 44 -10.59 -3.87 5.14
C ARG A 44 -12.06 -4.28 5.13
N HIS A 45 -12.68 -4.28 6.32
CA HIS A 45 -14.11 -4.59 6.41
C HIS A 45 -14.96 -3.60 5.62
N VAL A 46 -14.67 -2.31 5.71
CA VAL A 46 -15.41 -1.28 4.97
C VAL A 46 -15.11 -1.36 3.47
N LEU A 47 -13.83 -1.42 3.09
CA LEU A 47 -13.42 -1.44 1.69
C LEU A 47 -13.98 -2.65 0.93
N SER A 48 -14.05 -3.83 1.58
CA SER A 48 -14.60 -5.04 0.95
C SER A 48 -16.11 -4.97 0.66
N HIS A 49 -16.83 -4.03 1.29
CA HIS A 49 -18.25 -3.79 1.06
C HIS A 49 -18.52 -2.47 0.32
N THR A 50 -17.47 -1.76 -0.06
CA THR A 50 -17.61 -0.50 -0.81
C THR A 50 -17.73 -0.80 -2.30
N GLU A 51 -18.81 -0.32 -2.92
CA GLU A 51 -19.01 -0.43 -4.37
C GLU A 51 -17.83 0.20 -5.13
N ASN A 52 -17.46 -0.37 -6.27
CA ASN A 52 -16.33 0.02 -7.11
C ASN A 52 -14.93 -0.16 -6.46
N VAL A 53 -14.83 -0.77 -5.28
CA VAL A 53 -13.55 -1.13 -4.67
C VAL A 53 -13.33 -2.64 -4.74
N THR A 54 -12.21 -3.04 -5.33
CA THR A 54 -11.70 -4.42 -5.25
C THR A 54 -10.54 -4.43 -4.25
N LEU A 55 -10.70 -5.17 -3.16
CA LEU A 55 -9.67 -5.34 -2.15
C LEU A 55 -8.95 -6.68 -2.38
N THR A 56 -7.61 -6.66 -2.45
CA THR A 56 -6.84 -7.89 -2.59
C THR A 56 -6.78 -8.68 -1.29
N LEU A 57 -6.58 -10.01 -1.41
CA LEU A 57 -6.37 -10.87 -0.25
C LEU A 57 -5.00 -10.58 0.38
N CYS A 58 -4.98 -10.42 1.70
CA CYS A 58 -3.77 -10.44 2.49
C CYS A 58 -3.38 -11.87 2.84
N PRO A 59 -2.09 -12.18 2.96
CA PRO A 59 -1.66 -13.44 3.55
C PRO A 59 -2.06 -13.49 5.03
N ALA A 60 -2.75 -14.57 5.45
CA ALA A 60 -3.32 -14.68 6.81
C ALA A 60 -2.26 -14.79 7.92
N ASP A 61 -1.05 -15.32 7.64
CA ASP A 61 -0.08 -15.75 8.65
C ASP A 61 1.34 -15.20 8.44
N LEU A 62 1.48 -13.93 8.04
CA LEU A 62 2.80 -13.34 7.94
C LEU A 62 3.30 -12.85 9.30
N LYS A 63 4.43 -13.41 9.75
CA LYS A 63 5.19 -12.85 10.87
C LYS A 63 5.71 -11.46 10.51
N PHE A 64 6.01 -10.64 11.49
CA PHE A 64 6.74 -9.40 11.26
C PHE A 64 8.10 -9.70 10.64
N THR A 65 8.52 -8.90 9.65
CA THR A 65 9.74 -9.12 8.86
C THR A 65 11.00 -9.26 9.72
N PHE A 66 11.06 -8.52 10.85
CA PHE A 66 12.18 -8.59 11.79
C PHE A 66 12.23 -9.90 12.62
N GLN A 67 11.17 -10.72 12.58
CA GLN A 67 11.09 -12.02 13.25
C GLN A 67 11.33 -13.19 12.29
N MET A 68 11.50 -12.93 10.99
CA MET A 68 11.67 -13.96 9.97
C MET A 68 13.13 -14.38 9.84
N ASN A 69 13.35 -15.68 9.72
CA ASN A 69 14.63 -16.22 9.25
C ASN A 69 14.73 -16.11 7.71
N GLU A 70 15.90 -16.40 7.13
CA GLU A 70 16.16 -16.24 5.69
C GLU A 70 15.21 -17.08 4.79
N LYS A 71 14.81 -18.29 5.23
CA LYS A 71 13.84 -19.11 4.49
C LYS A 71 12.45 -18.51 4.53
N GLU A 72 12.04 -18.00 5.68
CA GLU A 72 10.75 -17.33 5.86
C GLU A 72 10.68 -16.03 5.04
N LYS A 73 11.77 -15.25 5.03
CA LYS A 73 11.88 -14.05 4.17
C LYS A 73 11.78 -14.40 2.69
N ALA A 74 12.51 -15.41 2.22
CA ALA A 74 12.45 -15.84 0.84
C ALA A 74 11.04 -16.32 0.43
N GLN A 75 10.32 -17.00 1.35
CA GLN A 75 8.95 -17.41 1.11
C GLN A 75 7.98 -16.21 1.10
N ALA A 76 8.14 -15.27 2.03
CA ALA A 76 7.36 -14.05 2.08
C ALA A 76 7.56 -13.20 0.81
N ALA A 77 8.80 -13.05 0.34
CA ALA A 77 9.10 -12.34 -0.91
C ALA A 77 8.38 -12.95 -2.11
N LYS A 78 8.33 -14.30 -2.23
CA LYS A 78 7.54 -14.97 -3.28
C LYS A 78 6.05 -14.67 -3.20
N ILE A 79 5.51 -14.61 -1.99
CA ILE A 79 4.09 -14.30 -1.76
C ILE A 79 3.80 -12.86 -2.16
N PHE A 80 4.61 -11.90 -1.70
CA PHE A 80 4.41 -10.48 -2.02
C PHE A 80 4.61 -10.20 -3.52
N LYS A 81 5.62 -10.81 -4.13
CA LYS A 81 5.78 -10.76 -5.58
C LYS A 81 4.54 -11.29 -6.31
N GLY A 82 4.00 -12.42 -5.90
CA GLY A 82 2.78 -12.98 -6.47
C GLY A 82 1.55 -12.08 -6.27
N ILE A 83 1.46 -11.36 -5.16
CA ILE A 83 0.41 -10.36 -4.92
C ILE A 83 0.59 -9.18 -5.89
N PHE A 84 1.81 -8.65 -5.99
CA PHE A 84 2.13 -7.54 -6.87
C PHE A 84 1.83 -7.89 -8.34
N ASP A 85 2.36 -9.00 -8.86
CA ASP A 85 2.18 -9.43 -10.25
C ASP A 85 0.70 -9.62 -10.61
N ARG A 86 -0.07 -10.27 -9.73
CA ARG A 86 -1.52 -10.43 -9.92
C ARG A 86 -2.24 -9.08 -9.90
N SER A 87 -1.85 -8.18 -9.01
CA SER A 87 -2.47 -6.86 -8.90
C SER A 87 -2.18 -6.00 -10.13
N VAL A 88 -0.95 -6.03 -10.64
CA VAL A 88 -0.58 -5.36 -11.89
C VAL A 88 -1.37 -5.91 -13.07
N THR A 89 -1.42 -7.24 -13.20
CA THR A 89 -2.20 -7.90 -14.25
C THR A 89 -3.66 -7.49 -14.18
N LEU A 90 -4.27 -7.58 -12.99
CA LEU A 90 -5.66 -7.23 -12.77
C LEU A 90 -5.94 -5.76 -13.09
N ALA A 91 -5.06 -4.85 -12.63
CA ALA A 91 -5.19 -3.42 -12.87
C ALA A 91 -5.27 -3.08 -14.36
N LEU A 92 -4.43 -3.73 -15.17
CA LEU A 92 -4.34 -3.49 -16.60
C LEU A 92 -5.47 -4.19 -17.39
N THR A 93 -5.79 -5.45 -17.06
CA THR A 93 -6.79 -6.23 -17.81
C THR A 93 -8.21 -5.77 -17.51
N GLU A 94 -8.51 -5.44 -16.26
CA GLU A 94 -9.83 -4.99 -15.81
C GLU A 94 -10.01 -3.46 -15.86
N LYS A 95 -8.99 -2.74 -16.35
CA LYS A 95 -9.01 -1.29 -16.58
C LYS A 95 -9.43 -0.50 -15.33
N TYR A 96 -8.70 -0.68 -14.22
CA TYR A 96 -8.92 0.13 -13.03
C TYR A 96 -8.51 1.59 -13.27
N ASP A 97 -9.32 2.51 -12.73
CA ASP A 97 -9.03 3.95 -12.79
C ASP A 97 -8.01 4.36 -11.72
N MET A 98 -8.02 3.64 -10.59
CA MET A 98 -7.09 3.88 -9.49
C MET A 98 -6.55 2.57 -8.92
N VAL A 99 -5.25 2.55 -8.63
CA VAL A 99 -4.58 1.47 -7.89
C VAL A 99 -3.93 2.05 -6.65
N VAL A 100 -4.28 1.52 -5.49
CA VAL A 100 -3.64 1.85 -4.22
C VAL A 100 -2.74 0.69 -3.81
N PHE A 101 -1.47 0.97 -3.61
CA PHE A 101 -0.47 0.06 -3.06
C PHE A 101 -0.11 0.51 -1.64
N ASP A 102 -0.86 0.04 -0.66
CA ASP A 102 -0.64 0.38 0.75
C ASP A 102 0.54 -0.43 1.33
N GLU A 103 1.50 0.27 1.95
CA GLU A 103 2.77 -0.26 2.48
C GLU A 103 3.72 -0.89 1.43
N ILE A 104 3.58 -0.56 0.15
CA ILE A 104 4.50 -1.07 -0.89
C ILE A 104 5.93 -0.58 -0.72
N ILE A 105 6.12 0.66 -0.25
CA ILE A 105 7.45 1.23 0.00
C ILE A 105 8.14 0.45 1.13
N ASP A 106 7.38 0.06 2.16
CA ASP A 106 7.90 -0.77 3.24
C ASP A 106 8.21 -2.21 2.78
N ALA A 107 7.41 -2.75 1.86
CA ALA A 107 7.69 -4.06 1.25
C ALA A 107 8.98 -4.04 0.41
N ILE A 108 9.29 -2.93 -0.26
CA ILE A 108 10.57 -2.72 -0.97
C ILE A 108 11.71 -2.62 0.06
N ASN A 109 11.56 -1.79 1.08
CA ASN A 109 12.60 -1.60 2.11
C ASN A 109 12.89 -2.90 2.90
N ALA A 110 11.92 -3.78 3.01
CA ALA A 110 12.05 -5.10 3.62
C ALA A 110 12.55 -6.19 2.65
N GLU A 111 12.94 -5.82 1.42
CA GLU A 111 13.43 -6.72 0.37
C GLU A 111 12.39 -7.80 -0.06
N MET A 112 11.10 -7.55 0.19
CA MET A 112 10.00 -8.42 -0.25
C MET A 112 9.59 -8.18 -1.70
N LEU A 113 9.89 -6.99 -2.22
CA LEU A 113 9.74 -6.59 -3.62
C LEU A 113 11.00 -5.85 -4.07
N THR A 114 11.33 -5.92 -5.35
CA THR A 114 12.38 -5.09 -5.91
C THR A 114 11.82 -3.72 -6.32
N GLU A 115 12.55 -2.66 -6.03
CA GLU A 115 12.16 -1.31 -6.46
C GLU A 115 12.02 -1.22 -7.98
N SER A 116 12.89 -1.92 -8.72
CA SER A 116 12.88 -1.89 -10.19
C SER A 116 11.57 -2.39 -10.78
N GLU A 117 10.98 -3.45 -10.24
CA GLU A 117 9.68 -3.98 -10.70
C GLU A 117 8.54 -2.99 -10.47
N VAL A 118 8.53 -2.36 -9.29
CA VAL A 118 7.51 -1.36 -8.95
C VAL A 118 7.67 -0.11 -9.84
N VAL A 119 8.89 0.37 -10.00
CA VAL A 119 9.22 1.51 -10.88
C VAL A 119 8.84 1.21 -12.34
N GLU A 120 9.11 0.01 -12.83
CA GLU A 120 8.73 -0.40 -14.19
C GLU A 120 7.21 -0.30 -14.40
N PHE A 121 6.42 -0.83 -13.47
CA PHE A 121 4.96 -0.71 -13.54
C PHE A 121 4.51 0.75 -13.51
N ILE A 122 5.00 1.55 -12.55
CA ILE A 122 4.61 2.95 -12.39
C ILE A 122 4.93 3.77 -13.65
N THR A 123 6.06 3.48 -14.28
CA THR A 123 6.52 4.19 -15.49
C THR A 123 5.66 3.85 -16.70
N ASN A 124 5.26 2.58 -16.84
CA ASN A 124 4.54 2.06 -18.00
C ASN A 124 3.02 2.03 -17.83
N ALA A 125 2.50 2.34 -16.64
CA ALA A 125 1.06 2.36 -16.39
C ALA A 125 0.35 3.41 -17.28
N PRO A 126 -0.90 3.16 -17.68
CA PRO A 126 -1.70 4.13 -18.43
C PRO A 126 -1.72 5.50 -17.77
N SER A 127 -1.55 6.56 -18.55
CA SER A 127 -1.55 7.95 -18.05
C SER A 127 -2.88 8.37 -17.38
N SER A 128 -3.97 7.69 -17.72
CA SER A 128 -5.29 7.85 -17.10
C SER A 128 -5.41 7.21 -15.74
N MET A 129 -4.49 6.29 -15.37
CA MET A 129 -4.54 5.58 -14.10
C MET A 129 -3.95 6.43 -12.97
N GLU A 130 -4.67 6.54 -11.86
CA GLU A 130 -4.15 7.07 -10.60
C GLU A 130 -3.43 5.94 -9.84
N ILE A 131 -2.22 6.19 -9.38
CA ILE A 131 -1.44 5.24 -8.59
C ILE A 131 -1.07 5.88 -7.27
N VAL A 132 -1.48 5.28 -6.16
CA VAL A 132 -1.20 5.75 -4.80
C VAL A 132 -0.31 4.74 -4.10
N MET A 133 0.80 5.19 -3.55
CA MET A 133 1.76 4.36 -2.81
C MET A 133 1.94 4.90 -1.41
N THR A 134 2.00 4.01 -0.41
CA THR A 134 2.30 4.41 0.97
C THR A 134 3.51 3.66 1.52
N GLY A 135 4.11 4.22 2.57
CA GLY A 135 5.17 3.60 3.38
C GLY A 135 6.16 4.59 3.99
N HIS A 136 7.34 4.08 4.31
CA HIS A 136 8.44 4.87 4.90
C HIS A 136 9.63 4.96 3.93
N ASN A 137 10.35 6.07 3.99
CA ASN A 137 11.65 6.24 3.33
C ASN A 137 11.69 5.78 1.86
N PRO A 138 10.87 6.34 0.96
CA PRO A 138 10.98 6.08 -0.47
C PRO A 138 12.36 6.53 -0.99
N SER A 139 12.87 5.84 -2.01
CA SER A 139 14.06 6.30 -2.70
C SER A 139 13.80 7.61 -3.44
N GLN A 140 14.85 8.38 -3.73
CA GLN A 140 14.73 9.59 -4.53
C GLN A 140 14.13 9.31 -5.91
N LYS A 141 14.48 8.15 -6.49
CA LYS A 141 13.91 7.70 -7.77
C LYS A 141 12.39 7.53 -7.72
N MET A 142 11.84 6.97 -6.64
CA MET A 142 10.41 6.85 -6.46
C MET A 142 9.73 8.20 -6.26
N ILE A 143 10.37 9.12 -5.54
CA ILE A 143 9.90 10.50 -5.35
C ILE A 143 9.84 11.23 -6.70
N ASP A 144 10.91 11.17 -7.49
CA ASP A 144 11.01 11.85 -8.78
C ASP A 144 9.98 11.38 -9.83
N LEU A 145 9.46 10.16 -9.66
CA LEU A 145 8.41 9.59 -10.52
C LEU A 145 7.00 10.05 -10.13
N CYS A 146 6.81 10.65 -8.97
CA CYS A 146 5.49 11.03 -8.46
C CYS A 146 5.10 12.46 -8.81
N ASP A 147 3.82 12.64 -9.13
CA ASP A 147 3.20 13.95 -9.36
C ASP A 147 2.80 14.61 -8.03
N TYR A 148 2.39 13.80 -7.03
CA TYR A 148 2.06 14.23 -5.68
C TYR A 148 2.96 13.50 -4.68
N VAL A 149 3.68 14.27 -3.87
CA VAL A 149 4.56 13.75 -2.82
C VAL A 149 4.19 14.40 -1.50
N THR A 150 3.70 13.61 -0.55
CA THR A 150 3.24 14.09 0.75
C THR A 150 3.97 13.38 1.87
N GLU A 151 4.70 14.11 2.69
CA GLU A 151 5.36 13.60 3.89
C GLU A 151 4.43 13.72 5.10
N PHE A 152 4.17 12.61 5.77
CA PHE A 152 3.50 12.54 7.07
C PHE A 152 4.56 12.59 8.18
N LYS A 153 4.76 13.76 8.74
CA LYS A 153 5.79 13.99 9.76
C LYS A 153 5.25 13.76 11.17
N LYS A 154 5.91 12.94 11.94
CA LYS A 154 5.61 12.73 13.36
C LYS A 154 6.07 13.93 14.18
N ILE A 155 5.14 14.78 14.59
CA ILE A 155 5.41 15.87 15.56
C ILE A 155 5.25 15.34 16.99
N LYS A 156 4.27 14.46 17.22
CA LYS A 156 3.97 13.84 18.51
C LYS A 156 3.22 12.53 18.27
N HIS A 157 3.58 11.46 18.94
CA HIS A 157 2.89 10.18 18.80
C HIS A 157 2.65 9.53 20.15
N PRO A 158 1.47 8.93 20.41
CA PRO A 158 1.18 8.23 21.67
C PRO A 158 2.15 7.09 21.95
N TYR A 159 2.66 6.43 20.94
CA TYR A 159 3.65 5.36 21.04
C TYR A 159 4.92 5.78 21.81
N ASP A 160 5.34 7.05 21.68
CA ASP A 160 6.51 7.61 22.40
C ASP A 160 6.27 7.66 23.93
N ARG A 161 5.02 7.46 24.36
CA ARG A 161 4.61 7.36 25.77
C ARG A 161 4.18 5.95 26.16
N GLY A 162 4.51 4.92 25.36
CA GLY A 162 4.18 3.52 25.61
C GLY A 162 2.73 3.13 25.30
N ILE A 163 1.94 4.01 24.65
CA ILE A 163 0.57 3.68 24.25
C ILE A 163 0.63 2.89 22.93
N THR A 164 0.21 1.64 22.97
CA THR A 164 0.14 0.74 21.82
C THR A 164 -1.02 1.09 20.89
N GLY A 165 -1.04 0.49 19.69
CA GLY A 165 -2.11 0.66 18.72
C GLY A 165 -3.48 0.25 19.29
N ARG A 166 -4.52 1.01 18.94
CA ARG A 166 -5.90 0.81 19.40
C ARG A 166 -6.78 0.39 18.24
N ILE A 167 -7.68 -0.57 18.49
CA ILE A 167 -8.66 -1.03 17.51
C ILE A 167 -9.54 0.15 17.07
N GLY A 168 -9.77 0.27 15.76
CA GLY A 168 -10.59 1.32 15.17
C GLY A 168 -9.93 2.71 15.09
N VAL A 169 -8.67 2.86 15.53
CA VAL A 169 -7.91 4.12 15.47
C VAL A 169 -6.57 3.95 14.75
N GLU A 170 -5.77 2.97 15.12
CA GLU A 170 -4.50 2.65 14.45
C GLU A 170 -4.62 1.40 13.55
N PHE A 171 -5.57 0.53 13.80
CA PHE A 171 -5.86 -0.67 12.97
C PHE A 171 -7.32 -1.10 13.05
#